data_412bb091a14507f92474a271fde7bb06
#
_entry.id   412bb091a14507f92474a271fde7bb06
#
_cell.length_a   1.000
_cell.length_b   1.000
_cell.length_c   1.000
_cell.angle_alpha   90.00
_cell.angle_beta   90.00
_cell.angle_gamma   90.00
#
_symmetry.space_group_name_H-M   'P 1'
#
loop_
_entity.id
_entity.type
_entity.pdbx_description
1 polymer ?
#
loop_
_entity_poly.entity_id
_entity_poly.type
_entity_poly.pdbx_seq_one_letter_code
_entity_poly.pdbx_strand_id
1 'polypeptide(L)'
;MARAQVTVPLDIPDVRVLKTEINKVGELIITIESTKEGTICRQCGREIRKRHGYEEWTTIRHLPVFGRPSYLRYRPRRYQCMECEGHPTTTQRLDWRESNSPHSLAYDDHLLLQLVNSTVEDVSIKEGAAYDCVLGVLERRISVSVDWGQYTALGVI
;
A
#
# COMPACT_ATOMS: atom_id res chain seq x y z
N MET A 1 0.17 2.45 -36.07
CA MET A 1 0.24 1.06 -35.55
C MET A 1 -0.78 0.86 -34.47
N ALA A 2 -1.65 -0.10 -34.59
CA ALA A 2 -2.55 -0.50 -33.51
C ALA A 2 -1.73 -1.14 -32.38
N ARG A 3 -1.89 -0.65 -31.15
CA ARG A 3 -1.26 -1.26 -29.97
C ARG A 3 -2.19 -2.34 -29.43
N ALA A 4 -1.66 -3.54 -29.18
CA ALA A 4 -2.39 -4.57 -28.50
C ALA A 4 -2.75 -4.08 -27.08
N GLN A 5 -3.97 -4.38 -26.65
CA GLN A 5 -4.45 -4.06 -25.30
C GLN A 5 -4.59 -5.35 -24.50
N VAL A 6 -4.20 -5.30 -23.25
CA VAL A 6 -4.35 -6.39 -22.28
C VAL A 6 -5.11 -5.85 -21.08
N THR A 7 -6.14 -6.57 -20.67
CA THR A 7 -6.87 -6.27 -19.43
C THR A 7 -6.27 -7.09 -18.30
N VAL A 8 -5.79 -6.41 -17.26
CA VAL A 8 -5.21 -7.03 -16.07
C VAL A 8 -6.08 -6.66 -14.87
N PRO A 9 -6.55 -7.64 -14.06
CA PRO A 9 -7.27 -7.34 -12.83
C PRO A 9 -6.35 -6.64 -11.84
N LEU A 10 -6.89 -5.68 -11.09
CA LEU A 10 -6.13 -4.97 -10.05
C LEU A 10 -6.00 -5.79 -8.77
N ASP A 11 -6.92 -6.74 -8.54
CA ASP A 11 -7.01 -7.63 -7.36
C ASP A 11 -6.99 -6.88 -6.00
N ILE A 12 -7.50 -5.67 -5.98
CA ILE A 12 -7.70 -4.89 -4.76
C ILE A 12 -9.19 -4.84 -4.45
N PRO A 13 -9.63 -5.31 -3.27
CA PRO A 13 -11.03 -5.28 -2.89
C PRO A 13 -11.53 -3.86 -2.66
N ASP A 14 -12.82 -3.66 -2.88
CA ASP A 14 -13.54 -2.41 -2.56
C ASP A 14 -12.98 -1.16 -3.23
N VAL A 15 -12.42 -1.30 -4.42
CA VAL A 15 -11.97 -0.17 -5.24
C VAL A 15 -12.50 -0.26 -6.66
N ARG A 16 -12.63 0.89 -7.29
CA ARG A 16 -12.96 1.06 -8.69
C ARG A 16 -11.89 1.88 -9.38
N VAL A 17 -11.45 1.45 -10.56
CA VAL A 17 -10.51 2.20 -11.40
C VAL A 17 -11.25 3.31 -12.11
N LEU A 18 -10.78 4.55 -11.96
CA LEU A 18 -11.32 5.73 -12.64
C LEU A 18 -10.55 6.04 -13.92
N LYS A 19 -9.22 5.92 -13.86
CA LYS A 19 -8.32 6.29 -14.95
C LYS A 19 -7.03 5.51 -14.87
N THR A 20 -6.46 5.22 -16.02
CA THR A 20 -5.12 4.66 -16.18
C THR A 20 -4.33 5.52 -17.15
N GLU A 21 -3.09 5.88 -16.79
CA GLU A 21 -2.23 6.65 -17.67
C GLU A 21 -0.76 6.25 -17.48
N ILE A 22 0.02 6.38 -18.53
CA ILE A 22 1.49 6.22 -18.48
C ILE A 22 2.07 7.62 -18.54
N ASN A 23 2.86 7.96 -17.53
CA ASN A 23 3.52 9.26 -17.47
C ASN A 23 4.73 9.36 -18.42
N LYS A 24 5.36 10.52 -18.46
CA LYS A 24 6.48 10.78 -19.38
C LYS A 24 7.73 9.92 -19.13
N VAL A 25 7.88 9.39 -17.91
CA VAL A 25 9.01 8.52 -17.54
C VAL A 25 8.67 7.03 -17.67
N GLY A 26 7.47 6.69 -18.14
CA GLY A 26 7.05 5.32 -18.43
C GLY A 26 6.40 4.59 -17.25
N GLU A 27 6.10 5.28 -16.15
CA GLU A 27 5.40 4.72 -15.00
C GLU A 27 3.89 4.68 -15.23
N LEU A 28 3.24 3.63 -14.73
CA LEU A 28 1.79 3.45 -14.80
C LEU A 28 1.11 4.08 -13.59
N ILE A 29 0.26 5.05 -13.81
CA ILE A 29 -0.55 5.69 -12.77
C ILE A 29 -1.98 5.20 -12.89
N ILE A 30 -2.48 4.54 -11.86
CA ILE A 30 -3.84 4.01 -11.78
C ILE A 30 -4.60 4.84 -10.75
N THR A 31 -5.51 5.67 -11.22
CA THR A 31 -6.38 6.46 -10.34
C THR A 31 -7.57 5.61 -9.94
N ILE A 32 -7.76 5.45 -8.64
CA ILE A 32 -8.81 4.62 -8.05
C ILE A 32 -9.65 5.40 -7.06
N GLU A 33 -10.83 4.89 -6.76
CA GLU A 33 -11.64 5.33 -5.62
C GLU A 33 -12.17 4.13 -4.84
N SER A 34 -12.37 4.32 -3.54
CA SER A 34 -12.99 3.30 -2.69
C SER A 34 -14.48 3.17 -3.00
N THR A 35 -14.97 1.94 -3.13
CA THR A 35 -16.39 1.61 -3.20
C THR A 35 -16.98 1.29 -1.83
N LYS A 36 -16.13 1.14 -0.81
CA LYS A 36 -16.53 0.88 0.57
C LYS A 36 -17.18 2.13 1.17
N GLU A 37 -18.33 1.96 1.80
CA GLU A 37 -19.05 3.03 2.49
C GLU A 37 -18.79 2.97 4.00
N GLY A 38 -18.51 4.13 4.60
CA GLY A 38 -18.32 4.26 6.03
C GLY A 38 -16.92 3.90 6.54
N THR A 39 -16.75 4.04 7.84
CA THR A 39 -15.54 3.68 8.59
C THR A 39 -15.91 3.54 10.08
N ILE A 40 -14.94 3.17 10.90
CA ILE A 40 -15.11 3.11 12.36
C ILE A 40 -14.60 4.41 12.99
N CYS A 41 -15.42 5.03 13.81
CA CYS A 41 -15.04 6.25 14.52
C CYS A 41 -13.84 6.00 15.43
N ARG A 42 -12.82 6.84 15.32
CA ARG A 42 -11.58 6.73 16.12
C ARG A 42 -11.78 7.00 17.62
N GLN A 43 -12.87 7.69 18.01
CA GLN A 43 -13.14 7.99 19.41
C GLN A 43 -14.06 6.97 20.08
N CYS A 44 -15.23 6.66 19.48
CA CYS A 44 -16.23 5.80 20.10
C CYS A 44 -16.26 4.37 19.56
N GLY A 45 -15.49 4.06 18.51
CA GLY A 45 -15.45 2.72 17.91
C GLY A 45 -16.70 2.29 17.14
N ARG A 46 -17.70 3.17 16.99
CA ARG A 46 -18.93 2.89 16.25
C ARG A 46 -18.73 3.07 14.77
N GLU A 47 -19.50 2.32 13.98
CA GLU A 47 -19.58 2.52 12.54
C GLU A 47 -20.21 3.87 12.21
N ILE A 48 -19.57 4.65 11.34
CA ILE A 48 -20.06 5.95 10.88
C ILE A 48 -20.12 5.98 9.36
N ARG A 49 -21.18 6.57 8.81
CA ARG A 49 -21.44 6.62 7.36
C ARG A 49 -21.69 8.02 6.83
N LYS A 50 -21.72 9.04 7.71
CA LYS A 50 -21.92 10.41 7.27
C LYS A 50 -20.65 10.93 6.60
N ARG A 51 -20.71 11.10 5.28
CA ARG A 51 -19.59 11.63 4.49
C ARG A 51 -19.25 13.07 4.91
N HIS A 52 -17.97 13.38 4.98
CA HIS A 52 -17.44 14.69 5.34
C HIS A 52 -16.28 15.11 4.42
N GLY A 53 -16.35 14.78 3.13
CA GLY A 53 -15.35 15.13 2.14
C GLY A 53 -14.22 14.11 2.00
N TYR A 54 -13.07 14.60 1.61
CA TYR A 54 -11.91 13.79 1.25
C TYR A 54 -10.65 14.37 1.88
N GLU A 55 -9.65 13.49 2.05
CA GLU A 55 -8.27 13.92 2.29
C GLU A 55 -7.59 14.38 0.99
N GLU A 56 -6.36 14.79 1.11
CA GLU A 56 -5.53 15.10 -0.05
C GLU A 56 -5.27 13.88 -0.93
N TRP A 57 -4.94 14.14 -2.19
CA TRP A 57 -4.55 13.09 -3.12
C TRP A 57 -3.28 12.40 -2.63
N THR A 58 -3.33 11.08 -2.57
CA THR A 58 -2.23 10.23 -2.16
C THR A 58 -1.82 9.34 -3.32
N THR A 59 -0.51 9.20 -3.52
CA THR A 59 0.07 8.29 -4.51
C THR A 59 0.99 7.33 -3.79
N ILE A 60 0.78 6.03 -3.98
CA ILE A 60 1.57 4.96 -3.38
C ILE A 60 2.06 3.98 -4.43
N ARG A 61 3.20 3.35 -4.17
CA ARG A 61 3.75 2.31 -5.04
C ARG A 61 2.90 1.04 -4.98
N HIS A 62 2.70 0.43 -6.15
CA HIS A 62 2.01 -0.85 -6.31
C HIS A 62 2.85 -1.81 -7.15
N LEU A 63 2.35 -3.04 -7.35
CA LEU A 63 3.03 -4.08 -8.11
C LEU A 63 3.40 -3.60 -9.52
N PRO A 64 4.62 -3.90 -10.01
CA PRO A 64 5.00 -3.55 -11.37
C PRO A 64 4.13 -4.27 -12.39
N VAL A 65 3.81 -3.61 -13.48
CA VAL A 65 3.01 -4.16 -14.59
C VAL A 65 3.86 -4.16 -15.85
N PHE A 66 4.10 -5.34 -16.40
CA PHE A 66 4.98 -5.54 -17.57
C PHE A 66 6.34 -4.83 -17.45
N GLY A 67 6.98 -4.95 -16.27
CA GLY A 67 8.26 -4.32 -15.99
C GLY A 67 8.21 -2.81 -15.76
N ARG A 68 7.03 -2.20 -15.79
CA ARG A 68 6.84 -0.78 -15.47
C ARG A 68 6.52 -0.59 -14.01
N PRO A 69 7.16 0.34 -13.31
CA PRO A 69 6.68 0.79 -12.01
C PRO A 69 5.23 1.23 -12.09
N SER A 70 4.41 0.83 -11.13
CA SER A 70 3.02 1.27 -11.06
C SER A 70 2.70 1.95 -9.73
N TYR A 71 1.77 2.89 -9.79
CA TYR A 71 1.33 3.68 -8.65
C TYR A 71 -0.19 3.73 -8.58
N LEU A 72 -0.73 3.62 -7.39
CA LEU A 72 -2.14 3.88 -7.10
C LEU A 72 -2.28 5.32 -6.65
N ARG A 73 -3.12 6.08 -7.31
CA ARG A 73 -3.47 7.45 -6.95
C ARG A 73 -4.91 7.50 -6.49
N TYR A 74 -5.17 7.98 -5.28
CA TYR A 74 -6.50 8.00 -4.70
C TYR A 74 -6.65 9.12 -3.68
N ARG A 75 -7.92 9.40 -3.30
CA ARG A 75 -8.27 10.31 -2.22
C ARG A 75 -9.02 9.53 -1.15
N PRO A 76 -8.46 9.40 0.07
CA PRO A 76 -9.18 8.79 1.18
C PRO A 76 -10.44 9.60 1.52
N ARG A 77 -11.55 8.90 1.76
CA ARG A 77 -12.79 9.53 2.22
C ARG A 77 -12.74 9.82 3.70
N ARG A 78 -13.38 10.92 4.10
CA ARG A 78 -13.57 11.27 5.51
C ARG A 78 -15.03 11.09 5.89
N TYR A 79 -15.24 10.66 7.11
CA TYR A 79 -16.56 10.46 7.70
C TYR A 79 -16.65 11.18 9.05
N GLN A 80 -17.82 11.72 9.37
CA GLN A 80 -18.08 12.46 10.59
C GLN A 80 -18.92 11.63 11.55
N CYS A 81 -18.47 11.56 12.81
CA CYS A 81 -19.25 10.97 13.89
C CYS A 81 -20.23 11.97 14.44
N MET A 82 -21.51 11.62 14.51
CA MET A 82 -22.56 12.46 15.09
C MET A 82 -22.85 12.15 16.55
N GLU A 83 -22.33 11.03 17.05
CA GLU A 83 -22.52 10.53 18.42
C GLU A 83 -21.51 11.11 19.42
N CYS A 84 -20.30 11.46 18.94
CA CYS A 84 -19.27 12.06 19.78
C CYS A 84 -19.43 13.55 19.89
N GLU A 85 -19.12 14.10 21.05
CA GLU A 85 -19.02 15.56 21.24
C GLU A 85 -17.97 16.16 20.30
N GLY A 86 -18.30 17.31 19.71
CA GLY A 86 -17.43 17.97 18.72
C GLY A 86 -17.44 17.33 17.32
N HIS A 87 -18.25 16.29 17.11
CA HIS A 87 -18.44 15.62 15.82
C HIS A 87 -17.14 15.34 15.06
N PRO A 88 -16.19 14.56 15.64
CA PRO A 88 -14.88 14.33 15.05
C PRO A 88 -14.98 13.61 13.71
N THR A 89 -14.02 13.89 12.85
CA THR A 89 -13.89 13.19 11.57
C THR A 89 -12.87 12.06 11.65
N THR A 90 -13.13 11.00 10.90
CA THR A 90 -12.22 9.85 10.77
C THR A 90 -12.02 9.55 9.30
N THR A 91 -10.77 9.41 8.89
CA THR A 91 -10.39 9.00 7.53
C THR A 91 -10.65 7.50 7.37
N GLN A 92 -11.24 7.13 6.23
CA GLN A 92 -11.52 5.74 5.90
C GLN A 92 -10.23 4.91 5.90
N ARG A 93 -10.24 3.79 6.62
CA ARG A 93 -9.16 2.80 6.56
C ARG A 93 -9.35 1.89 5.36
N LEU A 94 -8.27 1.62 4.68
CA LEU A 94 -8.21 0.79 3.49
C LEU A 94 -7.38 -0.45 3.81
N ASP A 95 -7.95 -1.63 3.60
CA ASP A 95 -7.36 -2.91 4.04
C ASP A 95 -6.15 -3.34 3.19
N TRP A 96 -5.93 -2.70 2.05
CA TRP A 96 -4.85 -2.98 1.10
C TRP A 96 -3.62 -2.08 1.27
N ARG A 97 -3.61 -1.22 2.29
CA ARG A 97 -2.51 -0.32 2.64
C ARG A 97 -2.40 -0.16 4.15
N GLU A 98 -1.19 -0.25 4.69
CA GLU A 98 -0.94 0.17 6.05
C GLU A 98 -0.99 1.70 6.18
N SER A 99 -1.35 2.17 7.36
CA SER A 99 -1.41 3.60 7.66
C SER A 99 -0.04 4.23 7.46
N ASN A 100 0.01 5.31 6.68
CA ASN A 100 1.23 6.05 6.33
C ASN A 100 2.30 5.27 5.54
N SER A 101 2.00 4.06 5.05
CA SER A 101 2.93 3.36 4.17
C SER A 101 2.98 4.03 2.79
N PRO A 102 4.16 4.19 2.17
CA PRO A 102 4.29 4.63 0.79
C PRO A 102 3.96 3.54 -0.23
N HIS A 103 3.59 2.35 0.23
CA HIS A 103 3.35 1.16 -0.57
C HIS A 103 1.98 0.55 -0.30
N SER A 104 1.44 -0.20 -1.27
CA SER A 104 0.36 -1.16 -1.03
C SER A 104 0.92 -2.40 -0.31
N LEU A 105 0.07 -3.14 0.40
CA LEU A 105 0.48 -4.41 1.04
C LEU A 105 0.99 -5.42 0.02
N ALA A 106 0.39 -5.46 -1.18
CA ALA A 106 0.86 -6.32 -2.26
C ALA A 106 2.29 -5.97 -2.71
N TYR A 107 2.66 -4.69 -2.72
CA TYR A 107 4.02 -4.28 -3.04
C TYR A 107 5.00 -4.60 -1.89
N ASP A 108 4.57 -4.49 -0.64
CA ASP A 108 5.36 -4.94 0.50
C ASP A 108 5.66 -6.44 0.39
N ASP A 109 4.67 -7.27 0.06
CA ASP A 109 4.85 -8.72 -0.18
C ASP A 109 5.82 -9.00 -1.34
N HIS A 110 5.72 -8.21 -2.41
CA HIS A 110 6.66 -8.28 -3.54
C HIS A 110 8.10 -7.98 -3.10
N LEU A 111 8.31 -6.92 -2.32
CA LEU A 111 9.66 -6.59 -1.80
C LEU A 111 10.22 -7.70 -0.91
N LEU A 112 9.40 -8.29 -0.04
CA LEU A 112 9.82 -9.42 0.79
C LEU A 112 10.23 -10.62 -0.06
N LEU A 113 9.51 -10.91 -1.14
CA LEU A 113 9.86 -11.97 -2.06
C LEU A 113 11.19 -11.67 -2.78
N GLN A 114 11.44 -10.42 -3.17
CA GLN A 114 12.71 -10.02 -3.78
C GLN A 114 13.90 -10.11 -2.81
N LEU A 115 13.65 -10.01 -1.50
CA LEU A 115 14.69 -10.14 -0.46
C LEU A 115 15.14 -11.60 -0.24
N VAL A 116 14.41 -12.58 -0.75
CA VAL A 116 14.85 -13.98 -0.69
C VAL A 116 16.15 -14.13 -1.48
N ASN A 117 17.22 -14.53 -0.80
CA ASN A 117 18.57 -14.63 -1.35
C ASN A 117 19.15 -13.32 -1.91
N SER A 118 18.72 -12.16 -1.36
CA SER A 118 19.17 -10.85 -1.78
C SER A 118 19.35 -9.94 -0.57
N THR A 119 20.12 -8.86 -0.73
CA THR A 119 20.27 -7.84 0.32
C THR A 119 19.24 -6.73 0.17
N VAL A 120 19.03 -5.94 1.23
CA VAL A 120 18.18 -4.75 1.18
C VAL A 120 18.68 -3.76 0.12
N GLU A 121 20.00 -3.61 -0.01
CA GLU A 121 20.60 -2.72 -1.01
C GLU A 121 20.36 -3.21 -2.45
N ASP A 122 20.55 -4.50 -2.71
CA ASP A 122 20.28 -5.08 -4.03
C ASP A 122 18.82 -4.89 -4.45
N VAL A 123 17.88 -5.11 -3.53
CA VAL A 123 16.45 -4.93 -3.79
C VAL A 123 16.13 -3.45 -4.00
N SER A 124 16.71 -2.55 -3.20
CA SER A 124 16.57 -1.11 -3.36
C SER A 124 16.97 -0.65 -4.78
N ILE A 125 18.12 -1.14 -5.26
CA ILE A 125 18.61 -0.83 -6.61
C ILE A 125 17.72 -1.43 -7.70
N LYS A 126 17.37 -2.71 -7.60
CA LYS A 126 16.54 -3.42 -8.59
C LYS A 126 15.15 -2.81 -8.74
N GLU A 127 14.54 -2.46 -7.63
CA GLU A 127 13.17 -1.92 -7.59
C GLU A 127 13.13 -0.39 -7.76
N GLY A 128 14.27 0.29 -7.69
CA GLY A 128 14.32 1.75 -7.66
C GLY A 128 13.56 2.33 -6.47
N ALA A 129 13.61 1.64 -5.33
CA ALA A 129 12.99 2.04 -4.07
C ALA A 129 14.07 2.51 -3.10
N ALA A 130 13.76 3.48 -2.23
CA ALA A 130 14.71 3.93 -1.23
C ALA A 130 15.08 2.79 -0.26
N TYR A 131 16.35 2.72 0.14
CA TYR A 131 16.86 1.71 1.08
C TYR A 131 16.00 1.62 2.35
N ASP A 132 15.72 2.77 2.97
CA ASP A 132 14.91 2.84 4.20
C ASP A 132 13.47 2.35 4.00
N CYS A 133 12.92 2.50 2.78
CA CYS A 133 11.60 1.95 2.46
C CYS A 133 11.61 0.43 2.44
N VAL A 134 12.62 -0.19 1.82
CA VAL A 134 12.77 -1.66 1.77
C VAL A 134 13.06 -2.21 3.17
N LEU A 135 13.97 -1.58 3.91
CA LEU A 135 14.28 -1.95 5.29
C LEU A 135 13.04 -1.83 6.19
N GLY A 136 12.28 -0.77 6.07
CA GLY A 136 11.05 -0.57 6.84
C GLY A 136 9.97 -1.63 6.58
N VAL A 137 9.88 -2.16 5.36
CA VAL A 137 9.01 -3.30 5.05
C VAL A 137 9.50 -4.55 5.78
N LEU A 138 10.80 -4.84 5.71
CA LEU A 138 11.40 -5.97 6.38
C LEU A 138 11.14 -5.93 7.89
N GLU A 139 11.40 -4.81 8.54
CA GLU A 139 11.22 -4.62 9.98
C GLU A 139 9.75 -4.76 10.42
N ARG A 140 8.81 -4.24 9.64
CA ARG A 140 7.38 -4.34 9.98
C ARG A 140 6.80 -5.73 9.78
N ARG A 141 7.26 -6.45 8.77
CA ARG A 141 6.66 -7.72 8.34
C ARG A 141 7.36 -8.95 8.93
N ILE A 142 8.62 -8.84 9.31
CA ILE A 142 9.40 -9.92 9.92
C ILE A 142 9.63 -9.59 11.39
N SER A 143 8.63 -9.79 12.21
CA SER A 143 8.70 -9.65 13.68
C SER A 143 8.86 -10.99 14.40
N VAL A 144 9.61 -11.92 13.82
CA VAL A 144 9.87 -13.23 14.46
C VAL A 144 11.04 -13.07 15.42
N SER A 145 10.78 -13.21 16.72
CA SER A 145 11.86 -13.38 17.69
C SER A 145 12.56 -14.71 17.42
N VAL A 146 13.84 -14.67 17.07
CA VAL A 146 14.65 -15.88 16.93
C VAL A 146 15.06 -16.37 18.31
N ASP A 147 14.65 -17.59 18.68
CA ASP A 147 15.16 -18.24 19.89
C ASP A 147 16.56 -18.77 19.62
N TRP A 148 17.55 -17.96 19.95
CA TRP A 148 18.96 -18.29 19.78
C TRP A 148 19.41 -19.48 20.66
N GLY A 149 18.65 -19.83 21.70
CA GLY A 149 18.94 -20.97 22.57
C GLY A 149 18.85 -22.33 21.87
N GLN A 150 18.22 -22.39 20.71
CA GLN A 150 18.10 -23.61 19.90
C GLN A 150 19.34 -23.88 19.03
N TYR A 151 20.25 -22.92 18.91
CA TYR A 151 21.41 -23.05 18.02
C TYR A 151 22.69 -23.26 18.85
N THR A 152 23.36 -24.41 18.66
CA THR A 152 24.60 -24.76 19.34
C THR A 152 25.84 -24.21 18.63
N ALA A 153 25.75 -23.84 17.36
CA ALA A 153 26.80 -23.21 16.59
C ALA A 153 26.23 -22.37 15.43
N LEU A 154 26.87 -21.23 15.16
CA LEU A 154 26.65 -20.43 13.97
C LEU A 154 27.83 -20.67 13.03
N GLY A 155 27.59 -21.28 11.87
CA GLY A 155 28.57 -21.39 10.80
C GLY A 155 28.56 -20.14 9.92
N VAL A 156 29.73 -19.52 9.73
CA VAL A 156 29.93 -18.51 8.69
C VAL A 156 30.50 -19.23 7.47
N ILE A 157 29.79 -19.17 6.35
CA ILE A 157 30.24 -19.69 5.07
C ILE A 157 30.87 -18.56 4.28
#